data_ffc5ca4b026000f72a3b0c00ecd53fdf
#
_entry.id   ffc5ca4b026000f72a3b0c00ecd53fdf
#
_cell.length_a   1.000
_cell.length_b   1.000
_cell.length_c   1.000
_cell.angle_alpha   90.00
_cell.angle_beta   90.00
_cell.angle_gamma   90.00
#
_symmetry.space_group_name_H-M   'P 1'
#
loop_
_entity.id
_entity.type
_entity.pdbx_description
1 polymer ?
#
loop_
_entity_poly.entity_id
_entity_poly.type
_entity_poly.pdbx_seq_one_letter_code
_entity_poly.pdbx_strand_id
1 'polypeptide(L)'
;MKHSRRKFIGTAAAGSAALLLASMETFALYDKPRIVPAKGFAIKIMATNWGIEGTMDAFCAKAKNAGYDGVELWWTDDKKAQDEMFAALKKYDLQVGFLCGGWQSNAGEHFDTFKKMIDAAAGQNIQKPLYINNHSGKDYFSFKDNTRFIEYTTTLAKQTGIKICHETHRGRMLYAAPVTRNFIEQFPSLKLTLDISHWCCVHESLLADQQETIDMALNRTEHIHARIGHAQGPQVNDPTAPEWEKAVKAHFTWWDKVVERKKREGEPISFLTEFGPPDYMPTMPFTRKPLADLWQVNVGMMQLLKKRYSS
;
A
#
# COMPACT_ATOMS: atom_id res chain seq x y z
N MET A 1 38.01 -35.73 -6.31
CA MET A 1 37.66 -34.30 -6.07
C MET A 1 36.51 -34.27 -5.05
N LYS A 2 36.80 -33.81 -3.82
CA LYS A 2 35.75 -33.69 -2.78
C LYS A 2 35.03 -32.35 -2.97
N HIS A 3 33.86 -32.39 -3.58
CA HIS A 3 32.96 -31.21 -3.60
C HIS A 3 32.40 -30.96 -2.19
N SER A 4 32.74 -29.80 -1.61
CA SER A 4 32.25 -29.40 -0.29
C SER A 4 30.72 -29.27 -0.28
N ARG A 5 30.05 -29.91 0.69
CA ARG A 5 28.60 -29.80 0.95
C ARG A 5 28.12 -28.33 1.01
N ARG A 6 28.95 -27.40 1.47
CA ARG A 6 28.64 -25.98 1.50
C ARG A 6 28.54 -25.35 0.10
N LYS A 7 29.37 -25.76 -0.87
CA LYS A 7 29.26 -25.28 -2.25
C LYS A 7 28.02 -25.83 -2.96
N PHE A 8 27.68 -27.09 -2.71
CA PHE A 8 26.47 -27.69 -3.29
C PHE A 8 25.18 -27.02 -2.77
N ILE A 9 25.07 -26.75 -1.46
CA ILE A 9 23.91 -26.06 -0.87
C ILE A 9 23.81 -24.61 -1.37
N GLY A 10 24.93 -23.90 -1.48
CA GLY A 10 24.93 -22.52 -2.01
C GLY A 10 24.54 -22.43 -3.49
N THR A 11 24.96 -23.41 -4.31
CA THR A 11 24.60 -23.41 -5.74
C THR A 11 23.15 -23.87 -5.96
N ALA A 12 22.64 -24.80 -5.15
CA ALA A 12 21.24 -25.22 -5.20
C ALA A 12 20.27 -24.11 -4.74
N ALA A 13 20.62 -23.37 -3.68
CA ALA A 13 19.82 -22.25 -3.21
C ALA A 13 19.79 -21.07 -4.20
N ALA A 14 20.91 -20.74 -4.84
CA ALA A 14 20.97 -19.72 -5.87
C ALA A 14 20.23 -20.12 -7.15
N GLY A 15 20.32 -21.38 -7.56
CA GLY A 15 19.59 -21.92 -8.71
C GLY A 15 18.07 -21.96 -8.50
N SER A 16 17.64 -22.29 -7.29
CA SER A 16 16.21 -22.30 -6.92
C SER A 16 15.61 -20.88 -6.89
N ALA A 17 16.33 -19.92 -6.32
CA ALA A 17 15.88 -18.52 -6.30
C ALA A 17 15.80 -17.90 -7.70
N ALA A 18 16.75 -18.21 -8.60
CA ALA A 18 16.72 -17.73 -9.97
C ALA A 18 15.58 -18.35 -10.80
N LEU A 19 15.26 -19.63 -10.60
CA LEU A 19 14.13 -20.31 -11.23
C LEU A 19 12.77 -19.77 -10.73
N LEU A 20 12.66 -19.44 -9.45
CA LEU A 20 11.47 -18.88 -8.82
C LEU A 20 11.22 -17.45 -9.27
N LEU A 21 12.25 -16.61 -9.32
CA LEU A 21 12.19 -15.27 -9.91
C LEU A 21 11.74 -15.33 -11.38
N ALA A 22 12.27 -16.26 -12.16
CA ALA A 22 11.87 -16.48 -13.57
C ALA A 22 10.40 -16.90 -13.69
N SER A 23 9.85 -17.72 -12.79
CA SER A 23 8.43 -18.15 -12.83
C SER A 23 7.47 -17.01 -12.46
N MET A 24 7.79 -16.20 -11.46
CA MET A 24 7.02 -15.01 -11.07
C MET A 24 7.16 -13.89 -12.12
N GLU A 25 8.35 -13.73 -12.69
CA GLU A 25 8.59 -12.83 -13.81
C GLU A 25 7.77 -13.20 -15.03
N THR A 26 7.64 -14.49 -15.32
CA THR A 26 6.80 -15.02 -16.39
C THR A 26 5.32 -14.74 -16.10
N PHE A 27 4.86 -14.97 -14.87
CA PHE A 27 3.49 -14.64 -14.44
C PHE A 27 3.20 -13.14 -14.53
N ALA A 28 4.10 -12.27 -14.07
CA ALA A 28 3.92 -10.82 -14.15
C ALA A 28 3.80 -10.29 -15.60
N LEU A 29 4.19 -11.07 -16.59
CA LEU A 29 4.14 -10.71 -18.01
C LEU A 29 3.01 -11.38 -18.80
N TYR A 30 2.54 -12.60 -18.40
CA TYR A 30 1.68 -13.42 -19.26
C TYR A 30 0.28 -12.90 -19.28
N ASP A 31 -0.50 -12.52 -18.60
CA ASP A 31 -1.91 -12.09 -18.72
C ASP A 31 -2.09 -10.57 -18.68
N LYS A 32 -1.17 -9.82 -19.27
CA LYS A 32 -1.21 -8.36 -19.24
C LYS A 32 -2.27 -7.83 -20.23
N PRO A 33 -3.28 -7.11 -19.74
CA PRO A 33 -4.21 -6.41 -20.62
C PRO A 33 -3.49 -5.38 -21.49
N ARG A 34 -3.68 -5.46 -22.80
CA ARG A 34 -3.09 -4.51 -23.77
C ARG A 34 -4.00 -3.32 -24.00
N ILE A 35 -4.23 -2.51 -22.97
CA ILE A 35 -4.95 -1.26 -23.12
C ILE A 35 -3.93 -0.16 -23.41
N VAL A 36 -4.11 0.53 -24.53
CA VAL A 36 -3.34 1.74 -24.82
C VAL A 36 -3.78 2.83 -23.83
N PRO A 37 -2.84 3.39 -23.03
CA PRO A 37 -3.21 4.40 -22.06
C PRO A 37 -3.71 5.69 -22.72
N ALA A 38 -4.79 6.25 -22.19
CA ALA A 38 -5.19 7.63 -22.56
C ALA A 38 -4.15 8.64 -22.04
N LYS A 39 -4.11 9.82 -22.68
CA LYS A 39 -3.19 10.90 -22.30
C LYS A 39 -3.40 11.30 -20.83
N GLY A 40 -2.34 11.36 -20.06
CA GLY A 40 -2.37 11.72 -18.64
C GLY A 40 -2.17 10.54 -17.69
N PHE A 41 -2.33 9.30 -18.17
CA PHE A 41 -2.04 8.12 -17.35
C PHE A 41 -0.56 8.07 -16.95
N ALA A 42 -0.33 7.80 -15.67
CA ALA A 42 1.00 7.56 -15.12
C ALA A 42 0.90 6.64 -13.92
N ILE A 43 1.94 5.86 -13.68
CA ILE A 43 2.10 5.06 -12.47
C ILE A 43 3.17 5.70 -11.61
N LYS A 44 2.90 5.78 -10.31
CA LYS A 44 3.84 6.24 -9.30
C LYS A 44 3.99 5.17 -8.23
N ILE A 45 5.23 4.75 -7.97
CA ILE A 45 5.50 3.73 -6.96
C ILE A 45 6.23 4.37 -5.80
N MET A 46 5.63 4.24 -4.61
CA MET A 46 6.06 4.87 -3.38
C MET A 46 6.70 3.83 -2.45
N ALA A 47 7.68 4.28 -1.65
CA ALA A 47 8.26 3.49 -0.57
C ALA A 47 7.71 3.95 0.79
N THR A 48 7.63 3.05 1.75
CA THR A 48 7.37 3.38 3.16
C THR A 48 8.64 3.31 3.99
N ASN A 49 8.76 4.16 5.00
CA ASN A 49 9.82 4.06 6.00
C ASN A 49 9.47 3.13 7.17
N TRP A 50 8.31 2.50 7.14
CA TRP A 50 7.88 1.59 8.20
C TRP A 50 8.83 0.40 8.37
N GLY A 51 9.47 0.33 9.54
CA GLY A 51 10.47 -0.69 9.85
C GLY A 51 11.84 -0.48 9.20
N ILE A 52 12.08 0.68 8.60
CA ILE A 52 13.39 1.06 8.04
C ILE A 52 14.09 2.00 9.02
N GLU A 53 15.24 1.57 9.51
CA GLU A 53 16.04 2.37 10.45
C GLU A 53 16.86 3.45 9.73
N GLY A 54 17.17 4.51 10.47
CA GLY A 54 18.03 5.60 10.01
C GLY A 54 17.35 6.96 9.97
N THR A 55 18.06 7.96 9.43
CA THR A 55 17.54 9.32 9.26
C THR A 55 16.61 9.41 8.04
N MET A 56 15.76 10.45 7.99
CA MET A 56 14.91 10.73 6.83
C MET A 56 15.74 10.93 5.55
N ASP A 57 16.90 11.59 5.65
CA ASP A 57 17.82 11.77 4.51
C ASP A 57 18.35 10.43 3.98
N ALA A 58 18.76 9.53 4.88
CA ALA A 58 19.24 8.20 4.49
C ALA A 58 18.14 7.35 3.85
N PHE A 59 16.92 7.40 4.39
CA PHE A 59 15.75 6.71 3.83
C PHE A 59 15.40 7.23 2.43
N CYS A 60 15.31 8.55 2.25
CA CYS A 60 15.01 9.15 0.95
C CYS A 60 16.11 8.84 -0.08
N ALA A 61 17.38 8.86 0.31
CA ALA A 61 18.49 8.43 -0.54
C ALA A 61 18.33 6.97 -0.99
N LYS A 62 18.01 6.09 -0.04
CA LYS A 62 17.80 4.67 -0.29
C LYS A 62 16.60 4.42 -1.23
N ALA A 63 15.49 5.13 -1.04
CA ALA A 63 14.31 5.04 -1.90
C ALA A 63 14.61 5.53 -3.33
N LYS A 64 15.27 6.68 -3.49
CA LYS A 64 15.67 7.20 -4.79
C LYS A 64 16.59 6.26 -5.54
N ASN A 65 17.62 5.76 -4.85
CA ASN A 65 18.61 4.84 -5.45
C ASN A 65 17.99 3.50 -5.87
N ALA A 66 16.97 3.02 -5.16
CA ALA A 66 16.22 1.83 -5.57
C ALA A 66 15.29 2.08 -6.76
N GLY A 67 14.99 3.36 -7.08
CA GLY A 67 14.18 3.76 -8.21
C GLY A 67 12.70 4.02 -7.89
N TYR A 68 12.35 4.29 -6.64
CA TYR A 68 11.00 4.75 -6.27
C TYR A 68 10.76 6.17 -6.78
N ASP A 69 9.49 6.47 -7.11
CA ASP A 69 9.05 7.81 -7.52
C ASP A 69 8.84 8.75 -6.34
N GLY A 70 8.57 8.20 -5.17
CA GLY A 70 8.28 8.97 -3.96
C GLY A 70 8.19 8.08 -2.72
N VAL A 71 7.67 8.67 -1.65
CA VAL A 71 7.51 8.01 -0.35
C VAL A 71 6.15 8.32 0.26
N GLU A 72 5.58 7.38 1.04
CA GLU A 72 4.47 7.65 1.92
C GLU A 72 4.96 7.72 3.37
N LEU A 73 4.59 8.77 4.08
CA LEU A 73 5.07 9.05 5.43
C LEU A 73 3.90 9.45 6.34
N TRP A 74 3.95 9.01 7.59
CA TRP A 74 3.08 9.57 8.60
C TRP A 74 3.28 11.08 8.74
N TRP A 75 2.18 11.81 8.70
CA TRP A 75 2.25 13.24 9.03
C TRP A 75 2.68 13.42 10.49
N THR A 76 3.48 14.41 10.75
CA THR A 76 3.95 14.77 12.09
C THR A 76 3.74 16.27 12.36
N ASP A 77 3.40 16.62 13.60
CA ASP A 77 3.32 18.02 14.07
C ASP A 77 4.69 18.55 14.54
N ASP A 78 5.71 17.69 14.63
CA ASP A 78 7.08 18.10 15.01
C ASP A 78 7.72 18.89 13.86
N LYS A 79 7.96 20.18 14.13
CA LYS A 79 8.49 21.10 13.12
C LYS A 79 9.87 20.70 12.61
N LYS A 80 10.75 20.21 13.48
CA LYS A 80 12.08 19.75 13.10
C LYS A 80 12.00 18.55 12.17
N ALA A 81 11.16 17.55 12.51
CA ALA A 81 10.93 16.39 11.67
C ALA A 81 10.31 16.78 10.32
N GLN A 82 9.42 17.75 10.27
CA GLN A 82 8.90 18.30 9.00
C GLN A 82 10.00 18.92 8.15
N ASP A 83 10.85 19.77 8.75
CA ASP A 83 11.94 20.44 8.02
C ASP A 83 12.94 19.41 7.46
N GLU A 84 13.32 18.40 8.25
CA GLU A 84 14.16 17.29 7.80
C GLU A 84 13.50 16.50 6.65
N MET A 85 12.21 16.21 6.78
CA MET A 85 11.43 15.50 5.76
C MET A 85 11.40 16.26 4.43
N PHE A 86 10.96 17.52 4.44
CA PHE A 86 10.86 18.32 3.22
C PHE A 86 12.23 18.62 2.60
N ALA A 87 13.26 18.82 3.40
CA ALA A 87 14.63 18.97 2.90
C ALA A 87 15.10 17.71 2.16
N ALA A 88 14.85 16.52 2.72
CA ALA A 88 15.22 15.26 2.10
C ALA A 88 14.39 15.00 0.81
N LEU A 89 13.08 15.23 0.83
CA LEU A 89 12.21 15.09 -0.35
C LEU A 89 12.70 15.96 -1.49
N LYS A 90 13.00 17.23 -1.21
CA LYS A 90 13.54 18.18 -2.21
C LYS A 90 14.91 17.75 -2.73
N LYS A 91 15.83 17.35 -1.83
CA LYS A 91 17.20 16.93 -2.18
C LYS A 91 17.23 15.76 -3.16
N TYR A 92 16.32 14.78 -2.96
CA TYR A 92 16.28 13.57 -3.78
C TYR A 92 15.20 13.61 -4.87
N ASP A 93 14.51 14.72 -5.05
CA ASP A 93 13.42 14.87 -6.02
C ASP A 93 12.42 13.69 -5.91
N LEU A 94 11.84 13.53 -4.70
CA LEU A 94 10.85 12.51 -4.39
C LEU A 94 9.47 13.14 -4.20
N GLN A 95 8.46 12.50 -4.76
CA GLN A 95 7.06 12.81 -4.47
C GLN A 95 6.68 12.31 -3.08
N VAL A 96 5.60 12.83 -2.51
CA VAL A 96 5.13 12.43 -1.19
C VAL A 96 3.64 12.12 -1.18
N GLY A 97 3.26 11.07 -0.46
CA GLY A 97 1.95 10.81 0.09
C GLY A 97 2.01 10.94 1.61
N PHE A 98 0.95 11.44 2.24
CA PHE A 98 0.87 11.47 3.69
C PHE A 98 -0.12 10.45 4.21
N LEU A 99 0.22 9.82 5.33
CA LEU A 99 -0.66 8.97 6.12
C LEU A 99 -1.12 9.74 7.35
N CYS A 100 -2.44 9.81 7.57
CA CYS A 100 -3.07 10.47 8.71
C CYS A 100 -4.00 9.51 9.46
N GLY A 101 -4.26 9.78 10.73
CA GLY A 101 -5.15 8.93 11.53
C GLY A 101 -5.42 9.49 12.92
N GLY A 102 -6.20 8.74 13.69
CA GLY A 102 -6.44 8.95 15.11
C GLY A 102 -6.12 7.68 15.91
N TRP A 103 -5.90 7.82 17.21
CA TRP A 103 -5.48 6.71 18.06
C TRP A 103 -6.45 6.41 19.20
N GLN A 104 -7.25 7.39 19.58
CA GLN A 104 -8.12 7.35 20.75
C GLN A 104 -9.20 6.27 20.60
N SER A 105 -9.65 5.70 21.70
CA SER A 105 -10.73 4.74 21.75
C SER A 105 -12.12 5.40 21.74
N ASN A 106 -12.21 6.67 22.16
CA ASN A 106 -13.41 7.48 22.07
C ASN A 106 -13.57 8.05 20.66
N ALA A 107 -14.74 7.92 20.05
CA ALA A 107 -14.98 8.34 18.67
C ALA A 107 -14.85 9.86 18.45
N GLY A 108 -15.26 10.68 19.42
CA GLY A 108 -15.14 12.14 19.37
C GLY A 108 -13.69 12.58 19.39
N GLU A 109 -12.93 12.16 20.40
CA GLU A 109 -11.51 12.48 20.55
C GLU A 109 -10.67 11.95 19.38
N HIS A 110 -11.02 10.77 18.86
CA HIS A 110 -10.37 10.18 17.70
C HIS A 110 -10.59 11.06 16.46
N PHE A 111 -11.82 11.52 16.25
CA PHE A 111 -12.15 12.41 15.14
C PHE A 111 -11.43 13.76 15.26
N ASP A 112 -11.35 14.33 16.45
CA ASP A 112 -10.67 15.62 16.68
C ASP A 112 -9.16 15.51 16.40
N THR A 113 -8.52 14.42 16.84
CA THR A 113 -7.11 14.14 16.53
C THR A 113 -6.90 13.92 15.03
N PHE A 114 -7.75 13.12 14.41
CA PHE A 114 -7.73 12.89 12.97
C PHE A 114 -7.87 14.18 12.18
N LYS A 115 -8.87 15.01 12.55
CA LYS A 115 -9.13 16.30 11.92
C LYS A 115 -7.92 17.23 12.00
N LYS A 116 -7.34 17.38 13.18
CA LYS A 116 -6.13 18.21 13.39
C LYS A 116 -4.99 17.74 12.48
N MET A 117 -4.75 16.44 12.40
CA MET A 117 -3.66 15.88 11.62
C MET A 117 -3.87 16.08 10.11
N ILE A 118 -5.05 15.78 9.60
CA ILE A 118 -5.32 15.91 8.16
C ILE A 118 -5.40 17.38 7.71
N ASP A 119 -5.91 18.28 8.54
CA ASP A 119 -5.92 19.72 8.25
C ASP A 119 -4.50 20.27 8.13
N ALA A 120 -3.60 19.86 9.02
CA ALA A 120 -2.19 20.26 8.97
C ALA A 120 -1.48 19.69 7.73
N ALA A 121 -1.72 18.40 7.42
CA ALA A 121 -1.15 17.76 6.23
C ALA A 121 -1.67 18.36 4.92
N ALA A 122 -2.96 18.71 4.86
CA ALA A 122 -3.57 19.30 3.68
C ALA A 122 -3.30 20.80 3.53
N GLY A 123 -3.10 21.51 4.65
CA GLY A 123 -2.89 22.96 4.69
C GLY A 123 -1.43 23.38 4.49
N GLN A 124 -0.46 22.47 4.56
CA GLN A 124 0.94 22.81 4.30
C GLN A 124 1.14 23.18 2.82
N ASN A 125 2.03 24.13 2.55
CA ASN A 125 2.28 24.68 1.20
C ASN A 125 3.72 24.47 0.71
N ILE A 126 4.49 23.61 1.37
CA ILE A 126 5.90 23.34 1.03
C ILE A 126 6.00 22.41 -0.16
N GLN A 127 5.27 21.29 -0.12
CA GLN A 127 5.20 20.33 -1.22
C GLN A 127 3.81 19.68 -1.26
N LYS A 128 3.06 19.95 -2.35
CA LYS A 128 1.72 19.33 -2.52
C LYS A 128 1.83 17.81 -2.56
N PRO A 129 1.12 17.07 -1.68
CA PRO A 129 1.15 15.62 -1.72
C PRO A 129 0.39 15.09 -2.94
N LEU A 130 0.77 13.91 -3.43
CA LEU A 130 0.04 13.18 -4.46
C LEU A 130 -1.34 12.75 -3.97
N TYR A 131 -1.41 12.39 -2.69
CA TYR A 131 -2.62 11.96 -1.98
C TYR A 131 -2.38 12.08 -0.47
N ILE A 132 -3.49 12.05 0.28
CA ILE A 132 -3.47 11.77 1.71
C ILE A 132 -4.22 10.47 1.93
N ASN A 133 -3.54 9.46 2.45
CA ASN A 133 -4.12 8.22 2.92
C ASN A 133 -4.56 8.35 4.37
N ASN A 134 -5.64 7.66 4.78
CA ASN A 134 -6.19 7.81 6.11
C ASN A 134 -6.52 6.49 6.77
N HIS A 135 -6.00 6.29 7.98
CA HIS A 135 -6.48 5.31 8.94
C HIS A 135 -7.69 5.88 9.71
N SER A 136 -8.85 5.86 9.06
CA SER A 136 -10.06 6.52 9.56
C SER A 136 -10.87 5.64 10.49
N GLY A 137 -11.31 6.20 11.60
CA GLY A 137 -12.22 5.59 12.54
C GLY A 137 -11.73 4.27 13.13
N LYS A 138 -12.68 3.49 13.64
CA LYS A 138 -12.44 2.15 14.18
C LYS A 138 -13.55 1.19 13.76
N ASP A 139 -13.25 -0.09 13.71
CA ASP A 139 -14.19 -1.18 13.40
C ASP A 139 -15.34 -1.30 14.42
N TYR A 140 -15.11 -0.87 15.65
CA TYR A 140 -16.11 -0.88 16.73
C TYR A 140 -16.83 0.46 16.94
N PHE A 141 -16.51 1.52 16.21
CA PHE A 141 -17.28 2.75 16.25
C PHE A 141 -18.63 2.55 15.54
N SER A 142 -19.65 3.30 15.97
CA SER A 142 -20.93 3.26 15.27
C SER A 142 -20.77 3.69 13.80
N PHE A 143 -21.67 3.21 12.93
CA PHE A 143 -21.68 3.63 11.54
C PHE A 143 -21.75 5.16 11.41
N LYS A 144 -22.61 5.79 12.22
CA LYS A 144 -22.74 7.26 12.28
C LYS A 144 -21.46 7.97 12.67
N ASP A 145 -20.71 7.45 13.64
CA ASP A 145 -19.43 8.04 14.01
C ASP A 145 -18.39 7.91 12.90
N ASN A 146 -18.37 6.76 12.24
CA ASN A 146 -17.46 6.51 11.12
C ASN A 146 -17.82 7.34 9.87
N THR A 147 -19.09 7.67 9.59
CA THR A 147 -19.45 8.52 8.45
C THR A 147 -18.88 9.93 8.54
N ARG A 148 -18.67 10.46 9.74
CA ARG A 148 -18.08 11.79 9.96
C ARG A 148 -16.72 11.97 9.28
N PHE A 149 -15.90 10.92 9.23
CA PHE A 149 -14.61 10.96 8.57
C PHE A 149 -14.74 11.17 7.06
N ILE A 150 -15.68 10.48 6.42
CA ILE A 150 -15.92 10.58 4.98
C ILE A 150 -16.50 11.94 4.61
N GLU A 151 -17.48 12.41 5.37
CA GLU A 151 -18.11 13.73 5.16
C GLU A 151 -17.08 14.85 5.26
N TYR A 152 -16.25 14.80 6.30
CA TYR A 152 -15.19 15.78 6.52
C TYR A 152 -14.16 15.78 5.39
N THR A 153 -13.61 14.62 5.06
CA THR A 153 -12.57 14.49 4.02
C THR A 153 -13.09 14.81 2.63
N THR A 154 -14.36 14.51 2.34
CA THR A 154 -15.00 14.90 1.07
C THR A 154 -15.03 16.43 0.91
N THR A 155 -15.33 17.15 1.98
CA THR A 155 -15.34 18.62 1.99
C THR A 155 -13.91 19.17 1.85
N LEU A 156 -12.97 18.65 2.62
CA LEU A 156 -11.57 19.06 2.58
C LEU A 156 -10.92 18.80 1.20
N ALA A 157 -11.20 17.65 0.59
CA ALA A 157 -10.72 17.32 -0.74
C ALA A 157 -11.20 18.31 -1.81
N LYS A 158 -12.48 18.75 -1.72
CA LYS A 158 -13.03 19.79 -2.62
C LYS A 158 -12.35 21.15 -2.43
N GLN A 159 -12.06 21.52 -1.18
CA GLN A 159 -11.44 22.80 -0.85
C GLN A 159 -9.96 22.88 -1.28
N THR A 160 -9.22 21.78 -1.11
CA THR A 160 -7.77 21.75 -1.33
C THR A 160 -7.35 21.22 -2.71
N GLY A 161 -8.25 20.53 -3.40
CA GLY A 161 -7.92 19.80 -4.63
C GLY A 161 -6.89 18.68 -4.40
N ILE A 162 -6.76 18.19 -3.15
CA ILE A 162 -5.91 17.07 -2.81
C ILE A 162 -6.76 15.79 -2.86
N LYS A 163 -6.19 14.73 -3.43
CA LYS A 163 -6.78 13.39 -3.39
C LYS A 163 -6.71 12.85 -1.96
N ILE A 164 -7.86 12.62 -1.33
CA ILE A 164 -7.96 12.08 0.03
C ILE A 164 -8.62 10.72 -0.03
N CYS A 165 -7.94 9.70 0.47
CA CYS A 165 -8.38 8.30 0.42
C CYS A 165 -8.49 7.72 1.82
N HIS A 166 -9.39 6.74 1.97
CA HIS A 166 -9.57 5.97 3.21
C HIS A 166 -9.12 4.53 2.98
N GLU A 167 -8.30 4.02 3.88
CA GLU A 167 -7.70 2.70 3.72
C GLU A 167 -8.62 1.58 4.15
N THR A 168 -8.64 0.52 3.34
CA THR A 168 -9.27 -0.76 3.66
C THR A 168 -8.40 -1.53 4.65
N HIS A 169 -8.40 -1.13 5.91
CA HIS A 169 -7.52 -1.66 6.95
C HIS A 169 -8.31 -2.29 8.10
N ARG A 170 -7.90 -3.52 8.52
CA ARG A 170 -8.45 -4.19 9.71
C ARG A 170 -8.30 -3.31 10.95
N GLY A 171 -9.29 -3.30 11.85
CA GLY A 171 -9.32 -2.41 13.02
C GLY A 171 -9.62 -0.95 12.71
N ARG A 172 -9.98 -0.62 11.43
CA ARG A 172 -10.45 0.70 10.99
C ARG A 172 -11.87 0.61 10.44
N MET A 173 -12.48 1.74 10.07
CA MET A 173 -13.88 1.75 9.64
C MET A 173 -14.16 0.88 8.40
N LEU A 174 -13.19 0.70 7.50
CA LEU A 174 -13.32 -0.09 6.27
C LEU A 174 -12.68 -1.48 6.38
N TYR A 175 -12.77 -2.11 7.55
CA TYR A 175 -12.05 -3.32 7.90
C TYR A 175 -12.52 -4.59 7.14
N ALA A 176 -13.74 -4.60 6.61
CA ALA A 176 -14.34 -5.76 5.97
C ALA A 176 -15.08 -5.35 4.69
N ALA A 177 -15.10 -6.22 3.68
CA ALA A 177 -15.71 -5.94 2.39
C ALA A 177 -17.21 -5.59 2.50
N PRO A 178 -18.09 -6.36 3.21
CA PRO A 178 -19.51 -6.02 3.34
C PRO A 178 -19.76 -4.71 4.08
N VAL A 179 -18.93 -4.40 5.08
CA VAL A 179 -19.03 -3.12 5.82
C VAL A 179 -18.65 -1.97 4.91
N THR A 180 -17.58 -2.12 4.14
CA THR A 180 -17.13 -1.09 3.18
C THR A 180 -18.17 -0.86 2.07
N ARG A 181 -18.85 -1.91 1.62
CA ARG A 181 -19.97 -1.79 0.67
C ARG A 181 -21.03 -0.79 1.15
N ASN A 182 -21.44 -0.86 2.42
CA ASN A 182 -22.43 0.08 2.98
C ASN A 182 -21.96 1.54 2.89
N PHE A 183 -20.67 1.81 3.13
CA PHE A 183 -20.11 3.15 2.97
C PHE A 183 -20.04 3.58 1.51
N ILE A 184 -19.66 2.69 0.59
CA ILE A 184 -19.59 2.99 -0.86
C ILE A 184 -20.98 3.33 -1.41
N GLU A 185 -22.02 2.60 -1.01
CA GLU A 185 -23.40 2.81 -1.44
C GLU A 185 -23.94 4.15 -0.93
N GLN A 186 -23.60 4.53 0.31
CA GLN A 186 -24.09 5.77 0.91
C GLN A 186 -23.26 7.00 0.49
N PHE A 187 -21.94 6.83 0.22
CA PHE A 187 -21.04 7.93 -0.09
C PHE A 187 -20.40 7.75 -1.48
N PRO A 188 -21.06 8.21 -2.56
CA PRO A 188 -20.52 8.10 -3.92
C PRO A 188 -19.15 8.78 -4.12
N SER A 189 -18.80 9.77 -3.27
CA SER A 189 -17.53 10.49 -3.28
C SER A 189 -16.38 9.77 -2.55
N LEU A 190 -16.67 8.68 -1.83
CA LEU A 190 -15.65 7.92 -1.09
C LEU A 190 -14.57 7.41 -2.04
N LYS A 191 -13.31 7.74 -1.75
CA LYS A 191 -12.11 7.25 -2.43
C LYS A 191 -11.34 6.32 -1.52
N LEU A 192 -10.84 5.23 -2.08
CA LEU A 192 -10.16 4.19 -1.32
C LEU A 192 -8.65 4.19 -1.58
N THR A 193 -7.90 3.99 -0.51
CA THR A 193 -6.62 3.31 -0.55
C THR A 193 -6.91 1.82 -0.39
N LEU A 194 -6.63 1.05 -1.43
CA LEU A 194 -6.92 -0.38 -1.42
C LEU A 194 -5.74 -1.16 -0.83
N ASP A 195 -5.83 -1.53 0.44
CA ASP A 195 -5.08 -2.64 1.02
C ASP A 195 -6.00 -3.84 1.19
N ILE A 196 -6.16 -4.59 0.11
CA ILE A 196 -7.05 -5.75 0.08
C ILE A 196 -6.49 -6.93 0.86
N SER A 197 -5.20 -6.90 1.22
CA SER A 197 -4.56 -7.93 2.04
C SER A 197 -5.23 -8.08 3.40
N HIS A 198 -5.71 -6.99 3.98
CA HIS A 198 -6.47 -7.00 5.22
C HIS A 198 -7.81 -7.74 5.09
N TRP A 199 -8.50 -7.54 3.98
CA TRP A 199 -9.76 -8.26 3.75
C TRP A 199 -9.53 -9.75 3.55
N CYS A 200 -8.46 -10.16 2.87
CA CYS A 200 -8.10 -11.58 2.77
C CYS A 200 -8.00 -12.22 4.15
N CYS A 201 -7.32 -11.55 5.10
CA CYS A 201 -7.17 -12.02 6.47
C CYS A 201 -8.49 -11.97 7.25
N VAL A 202 -9.26 -10.89 7.17
CA VAL A 202 -10.52 -10.71 7.91
C VAL A 202 -11.59 -11.73 7.45
N HIS A 203 -11.63 -12.04 6.15
CA HIS A 203 -12.58 -12.99 5.58
C HIS A 203 -12.04 -14.41 5.47
N GLU A 204 -10.83 -14.66 5.94
CA GLU A 204 -10.15 -15.96 5.85
C GLU A 204 -10.22 -16.59 4.44
N SER A 205 -10.13 -15.76 3.40
CA SER A 205 -10.31 -16.17 2.00
C SER A 205 -9.58 -15.24 1.03
N LEU A 206 -9.53 -15.64 -0.26
CA LEU A 206 -9.14 -14.76 -1.37
C LEU A 206 -10.38 -14.13 -2.06
N LEU A 207 -11.47 -13.96 -1.34
CA LEU A 207 -12.66 -13.16 -1.67
C LEU A 207 -13.35 -13.55 -3.00
N ALA A 208 -13.19 -14.80 -3.46
CA ALA A 208 -13.77 -15.23 -4.74
C ALA A 208 -15.31 -15.22 -4.75
N ASP A 209 -15.92 -15.30 -3.59
CA ASP A 209 -17.36 -15.28 -3.34
C ASP A 209 -17.94 -13.86 -3.12
N GLN A 210 -17.11 -12.82 -3.18
CA GLN A 210 -17.51 -11.43 -2.91
C GLN A 210 -17.26 -10.50 -4.12
N GLN A 211 -17.32 -11.03 -5.33
CA GLN A 211 -16.88 -10.33 -6.54
C GLN A 211 -17.58 -8.99 -6.76
N GLU A 212 -18.90 -8.90 -6.52
CA GLU A 212 -19.65 -7.66 -6.68
C GLU A 212 -19.12 -6.54 -5.75
N THR A 213 -18.91 -6.86 -4.48
CA THR A 213 -18.37 -5.91 -3.49
C THR A 213 -16.93 -5.50 -3.83
N ILE A 214 -16.13 -6.46 -4.28
CA ILE A 214 -14.78 -6.18 -4.74
C ILE A 214 -14.78 -5.22 -5.93
N ASP A 215 -15.60 -5.47 -6.94
CA ASP A 215 -15.68 -4.59 -8.12
C ASP A 215 -16.15 -3.17 -7.75
N MET A 216 -17.07 -3.03 -6.78
CA MET A 216 -17.42 -1.72 -6.23
C MET A 216 -16.24 -1.00 -5.58
N ALA A 217 -15.44 -1.71 -4.78
CA ALA A 217 -14.25 -1.16 -4.14
C ALA A 217 -13.15 -0.79 -5.17
N LEU A 218 -12.90 -1.66 -6.15
CA LEU A 218 -11.94 -1.39 -7.23
C LEU A 218 -12.30 -0.13 -8.02
N ASN A 219 -13.60 0.13 -8.23
CA ASN A 219 -14.09 1.34 -8.89
C ASN A 219 -13.91 2.62 -8.06
N ARG A 220 -13.66 2.51 -6.75
CA ARG A 220 -13.39 3.63 -5.83
C ARG A 220 -11.90 3.80 -5.50
N THR A 221 -11.06 2.88 -5.96
CA THR A 221 -9.63 2.86 -5.63
C THR A 221 -8.87 3.94 -6.38
N GLU A 222 -8.15 4.76 -5.63
CA GLU A 222 -7.30 5.86 -6.13
C GLU A 222 -5.83 5.71 -5.74
N HIS A 223 -5.54 4.84 -4.78
CA HIS A 223 -4.22 4.46 -4.32
C HIS A 223 -4.24 2.98 -3.90
N ILE A 224 -3.11 2.30 -4.04
CA ILE A 224 -3.00 0.86 -3.73
C ILE A 224 -1.83 0.63 -2.78
N HIS A 225 -2.09 -0.02 -1.65
CA HIS A 225 -1.05 -0.63 -0.85
C HIS A 225 -0.75 -2.03 -1.41
N ALA A 226 0.41 -2.15 -2.06
CA ALA A 226 0.80 -3.35 -2.77
C ALA A 226 1.49 -4.34 -1.82
N ARG A 227 0.72 -4.87 -0.89
CA ARG A 227 1.06 -5.97 0.00
C ARG A 227 0.26 -7.20 -0.36
N ILE A 228 0.87 -8.36 -0.32
CA ILE A 228 0.20 -9.63 -0.59
C ILE A 228 -0.24 -10.24 0.74
N GLY A 229 -1.55 -10.36 0.93
CA GLY A 229 -2.14 -11.06 2.05
C GLY A 229 -2.63 -12.46 1.66
N HIS A 230 -3.03 -13.23 2.66
CA HIS A 230 -3.60 -14.56 2.50
C HIS A 230 -4.69 -14.80 3.56
N ALA A 231 -5.39 -15.94 3.48
CA ALA A 231 -6.51 -16.24 4.36
C ALA A 231 -6.19 -16.19 5.87
N GLN A 232 -4.94 -16.42 6.25
CA GLN A 232 -4.54 -16.48 7.67
C GLN A 232 -3.63 -15.32 8.10
N GLY A 233 -3.41 -14.34 7.21
CA GLY A 233 -2.58 -13.19 7.55
C GLY A 233 -2.57 -12.08 6.49
N PRO A 234 -2.34 -10.83 6.90
CA PRO A 234 -2.34 -9.70 5.98
C PRO A 234 -1.06 -9.59 5.16
N GLN A 235 -0.05 -10.42 5.44
CA GLN A 235 1.23 -10.37 4.77
C GLN A 235 1.88 -11.74 4.64
N VAL A 236 2.31 -12.08 3.42
CA VAL A 236 3.23 -13.19 3.17
C VAL A 236 4.67 -12.78 3.50
N ASN A 237 5.55 -13.76 3.75
CA ASN A 237 6.96 -13.50 4.02
C ASN A 237 7.72 -12.98 2.78
N ASP A 238 7.48 -13.62 1.64
CA ASP A 238 8.09 -13.26 0.34
C ASP A 238 7.11 -13.60 -0.78
N PRO A 239 6.62 -12.62 -1.55
CA PRO A 239 5.66 -12.86 -2.64
C PRO A 239 6.25 -13.68 -3.80
N THR A 240 7.56 -13.90 -3.84
CA THR A 240 8.20 -14.73 -4.85
C THR A 240 8.20 -16.22 -4.49
N ALA A 241 7.86 -16.57 -3.24
CA ALA A 241 7.79 -17.95 -2.80
C ALA A 241 6.58 -18.69 -3.45
N PRO A 242 6.78 -19.91 -4.00
CA PRO A 242 5.78 -20.58 -4.82
C PRO A 242 4.49 -20.93 -4.08
N GLU A 243 4.54 -21.11 -2.77
CA GLU A 243 3.36 -21.36 -1.94
C GLU A 243 2.37 -20.19 -1.96
N TRP A 244 2.81 -18.99 -2.28
CA TRP A 244 1.98 -17.78 -2.35
C TRP A 244 1.44 -17.46 -3.75
N GLU A 245 1.73 -18.27 -4.76
CA GLU A 245 1.33 -18.02 -6.16
C GLU A 245 -0.15 -17.67 -6.30
N LYS A 246 -1.05 -18.39 -5.62
CA LYS A 246 -2.50 -18.12 -5.67
C LYS A 246 -2.86 -16.75 -5.10
N ALA A 247 -2.26 -16.39 -3.97
CA ALA A 247 -2.49 -15.09 -3.34
C ALA A 247 -1.96 -13.95 -4.23
N VAL A 248 -0.77 -14.10 -4.77
CA VAL A 248 -0.17 -13.13 -5.70
C VAL A 248 -1.04 -12.94 -6.94
N LYS A 249 -1.51 -14.03 -7.58
CA LYS A 249 -2.41 -13.98 -8.73
C LYS A 249 -3.70 -13.22 -8.42
N ALA A 250 -4.32 -13.46 -7.27
CA ALA A 250 -5.53 -12.78 -6.86
C ALA A 250 -5.30 -11.26 -6.72
N HIS A 251 -4.22 -10.85 -6.03
CA HIS A 251 -3.91 -9.43 -5.84
C HIS A 251 -3.63 -8.72 -7.18
N PHE A 252 -2.82 -9.31 -8.05
CA PHE A 252 -2.58 -8.73 -9.38
C PHE A 252 -3.85 -8.64 -10.22
N THR A 253 -4.76 -9.63 -10.15
CA THR A 253 -6.05 -9.57 -10.86
C THR A 253 -6.88 -8.37 -10.41
N TRP A 254 -6.90 -8.04 -9.12
CA TRP A 254 -7.60 -6.85 -8.61
C TRP A 254 -6.90 -5.56 -9.02
N TRP A 255 -5.58 -5.49 -8.87
CA TRP A 255 -4.80 -4.30 -9.25
C TRP A 255 -4.86 -4.03 -10.75
N ASP A 256 -4.87 -5.06 -11.59
CA ASP A 256 -5.04 -4.92 -13.04
C ASP A 256 -6.33 -4.19 -13.40
N LYS A 257 -7.45 -4.56 -12.78
CA LYS A 257 -8.75 -3.89 -13.01
C LYS A 257 -8.69 -2.40 -12.68
N VAL A 258 -8.02 -2.02 -11.58
CA VAL A 258 -7.83 -0.61 -11.22
C VAL A 258 -6.93 0.09 -12.24
N VAL A 259 -5.80 -0.51 -12.60
CA VAL A 259 -4.86 0.07 -13.59
C VAL A 259 -5.52 0.22 -14.96
N GLU A 260 -6.30 -0.78 -15.41
CA GLU A 260 -7.04 -0.70 -16.67
C GLU A 260 -8.07 0.44 -16.67
N ARG A 261 -8.81 0.60 -15.57
CA ARG A 261 -9.73 1.73 -15.40
C ARG A 261 -8.98 3.06 -15.52
N LYS A 262 -7.88 3.22 -14.78
CA LYS A 262 -7.06 4.43 -14.79
C LYS A 262 -6.41 4.70 -16.16
N LYS A 263 -6.02 3.67 -16.89
CA LYS A 263 -5.54 3.80 -18.28
C LYS A 263 -6.63 4.35 -19.20
N ARG A 264 -7.87 3.86 -19.08
CA ARG A 264 -9.00 4.36 -19.89
C ARG A 264 -9.38 5.80 -19.52
N GLU A 265 -9.32 6.16 -18.25
CA GLU A 265 -9.63 7.50 -17.75
C GLU A 265 -8.54 8.53 -18.03
N GLY A 266 -7.31 8.11 -18.38
CA GLY A 266 -6.15 8.99 -18.51
C GLY A 266 -5.68 9.57 -17.18
N GLU A 267 -5.96 8.89 -16.08
CA GLU A 267 -5.64 9.36 -14.73
C GLU A 267 -4.46 8.59 -14.11
N PRO A 268 -3.64 9.25 -13.29
CA PRO A 268 -2.55 8.59 -12.60
C PRO A 268 -3.05 7.67 -11.49
N ILE A 269 -2.30 6.60 -11.24
CA ILE A 269 -2.44 5.69 -10.11
C ILE A 269 -1.13 5.60 -9.34
N SER A 270 -1.21 5.50 -8.01
CA SER A 270 -0.05 5.30 -7.15
C SER A 270 -0.14 3.96 -6.42
N PHE A 271 1.02 3.35 -6.23
CA PHE A 271 1.21 2.14 -5.43
C PHE A 271 2.19 2.44 -4.30
N LEU A 272 1.91 1.94 -3.11
CA LEU A 272 2.88 1.84 -2.03
C LEU A 272 3.28 0.38 -1.89
N THR A 273 4.57 0.07 -1.94
CA THR A 273 5.03 -1.24 -1.48
C THR A 273 5.10 -1.21 0.03
N GLU A 274 4.26 -2.00 0.70
CA GLU A 274 4.03 -1.87 2.13
C GLU A 274 4.17 -3.21 2.88
N PHE A 275 5.18 -3.98 2.55
CA PHE A 275 5.55 -5.07 3.45
C PHE A 275 6.13 -4.47 4.73
N GLY A 276 5.53 -4.83 5.88
CA GLY A 276 5.89 -4.30 7.20
C GLY A 276 6.83 -5.21 7.97
N PRO A 277 7.44 -4.67 9.05
CA PRO A 277 8.33 -5.43 9.94
C PRO A 277 7.56 -6.48 10.76
N PRO A 278 8.20 -7.31 11.58
CA PRO A 278 7.51 -8.08 12.61
C PRO A 278 6.64 -7.13 13.50
N ASP A 279 5.38 -7.49 13.79
CA ASP A 279 4.71 -8.79 13.66
C ASP A 279 3.99 -9.04 12.31
N TYR A 280 4.08 -8.14 11.33
CA TYR A 280 3.57 -8.41 9.98
C TYR A 280 4.50 -9.39 9.24
N MET A 281 5.81 -9.15 9.24
CA MET A 281 6.79 -10.09 8.70
C MET A 281 6.85 -11.32 9.61
N PRO A 282 6.54 -12.54 9.09
CA PRO A 282 6.69 -13.77 9.84
C PRO A 282 8.13 -13.97 10.33
N THR A 283 8.29 -14.56 11.50
CA THR A 283 9.59 -14.75 12.15
C THR A 283 9.85 -16.19 12.50
N MET A 284 11.12 -16.54 12.61
CA MET A 284 11.53 -17.84 13.16
C MET A 284 11.13 -17.96 14.63
N PRO A 285 10.58 -19.11 15.05
CA PRO A 285 10.31 -19.38 16.47
C PRO A 285 11.55 -19.14 17.34
N PHE A 286 11.32 -18.78 18.60
CA PHE A 286 12.31 -18.52 19.65
C PHE A 286 13.25 -17.34 19.37
N THR A 287 13.83 -17.24 18.17
CA THR A 287 14.80 -16.19 17.83
C THR A 287 14.15 -14.90 17.35
N ARG A 288 12.89 -14.96 16.90
CA ARG A 288 12.16 -13.87 16.26
C ARG A 288 12.88 -13.25 15.05
N LYS A 289 13.84 -13.96 14.47
CA LYS A 289 14.51 -13.51 13.25
C LYS A 289 13.50 -13.45 12.10
N PRO A 290 13.38 -12.33 11.38
CA PRO A 290 12.51 -12.21 10.21
C PRO A 290 12.82 -13.28 9.16
N LEU A 291 11.80 -13.81 8.49
CA LEU A 291 11.96 -14.84 7.46
C LEU A 291 12.48 -14.26 6.14
N ALA A 292 12.33 -12.96 5.90
CA ALA A 292 12.83 -12.28 4.73
C ALA A 292 13.39 -10.88 5.08
N ASP A 293 14.21 -10.33 4.21
CA ASP A 293 14.69 -8.94 4.31
C ASP A 293 13.57 -7.99 3.86
N LEU A 294 13.10 -7.17 4.77
CA LEU A 294 11.99 -6.26 4.57
C LEU A 294 12.18 -5.31 3.38
N TRP A 295 13.38 -4.73 3.28
CA TRP A 295 13.67 -3.80 2.20
C TRP A 295 13.72 -4.49 0.83
N GLN A 296 14.35 -5.67 0.76
CA GLN A 296 14.45 -6.42 -0.48
C GLN A 296 13.09 -6.91 -0.97
N VAL A 297 12.20 -7.34 -0.07
CA VAL A 297 10.82 -7.72 -0.43
C VAL A 297 10.07 -6.52 -1.03
N ASN A 298 10.16 -5.34 -0.41
CA ASN A 298 9.53 -4.12 -0.93
C ASN A 298 10.11 -3.70 -2.29
N VAL A 299 11.43 -3.75 -2.46
CA VAL A 299 12.10 -3.45 -3.75
C VAL A 299 11.71 -4.48 -4.81
N GLY A 300 11.66 -5.76 -4.46
CA GLY A 300 11.21 -6.83 -5.36
C GLY A 300 9.78 -6.60 -5.85
N MET A 301 8.87 -6.24 -4.94
CA MET A 301 7.49 -5.88 -5.32
C MET A 301 7.44 -4.65 -6.24
N MET A 302 8.20 -3.60 -5.95
CA MET A 302 8.32 -2.42 -6.82
C MET A 302 8.78 -2.80 -8.24
N GLN A 303 9.77 -3.68 -8.35
CA GLN A 303 10.26 -4.16 -9.64
C GLN A 303 9.20 -4.98 -10.39
N LEU A 304 8.45 -5.85 -9.70
CA LEU A 304 7.34 -6.60 -10.28
C LEU A 304 6.24 -5.67 -10.82
N LEU A 305 5.86 -4.64 -10.05
CA LEU A 305 4.88 -3.64 -10.47
C LEU A 305 5.36 -2.85 -11.70
N LYS A 306 6.61 -2.41 -11.70
CA LYS A 306 7.21 -1.73 -12.85
C LYS A 306 7.18 -2.62 -14.08
N LYS A 307 7.64 -3.86 -13.97
CA LYS A 307 7.68 -4.81 -15.06
C LYS A 307 6.28 -5.10 -15.62
N ARG A 308 5.26 -5.22 -14.75
CA ARG A 308 3.89 -5.49 -15.16
C ARG A 308 3.22 -4.30 -15.84
N TYR A 309 3.44 -3.09 -15.36
CA TYR A 309 2.66 -1.93 -15.76
C TYR A 309 3.41 -0.89 -16.59
N SER A 310 4.74 -0.97 -16.67
CA SER A 310 5.54 -0.13 -17.58
C SER A 310 5.50 -0.71 -19.00
N SER A 311 4.79 -0.07 -19.86
CA SER A 311 4.77 -0.38 -21.30
C SER A 311 4.45 0.87 -22.09
#